data_b72b4edb570a0316f6fd0c31658b90b2
#
_entry.id   b72b4edb570a0316f6fd0c31658b90b2
#
_cell.length_a   1.000
_cell.length_b   1.000
_cell.length_c   1.000
_cell.angle_alpha   90.00
_cell.angle_beta   90.00
_cell.angle_gamma   90.00
#
_symmetry.space_group_name_H-M   'P 1'
#
loop_
_entity.id
_entity.type
_entity.pdbx_description
1 polymer ?
#
loop_
_entity_poly.entity_id
_entity_poly.type
_entity_poly.pdbx_seq_one_letter_code
_entity_poly.pdbx_strand_id
1 'polypeptide(L)'
;MTTKILTIGEILVEIVATTKGDGFLEAQPLTGPYPSGAPAIFIDQVGKLGATCAIISRVGDDDFGTLNLRRLVADGVDTNGISIAPGESTGSAFVRYREDGSRRFVFNIAHSACGRLEKTQAAADLVHECSHLHLMGSALAAPGMRDLALDALHTIKARGGSISFDPNLRRELLDAPGLHEALQQTLAHTDIFLPSGDELYLFTRAQNEEEAIAELLARGIAEIILKRGAAGASHYSQAGRVDIAAHNVTESDPTGAGDSFGGAYIALRKNGADITTALRYANAAGARAVTRVGPMEGTSTKAELDALLAANSKKHGSA
;
A
#
# COMPACT_ATOMS: atom_id res chain seq x y z
N MET A 1 10.49 6.33 22.21
CA MET A 1 10.78 5.11 21.43
C MET A 1 10.44 5.40 19.97
N THR A 2 11.29 5.02 19.04
CA THR A 2 10.98 5.13 17.61
C THR A 2 9.87 4.15 17.25
N THR A 3 8.87 4.62 16.47
CA THR A 3 7.77 3.76 16.02
C THR A 3 8.30 2.78 14.96
N LYS A 4 8.17 1.46 15.19
CA LYS A 4 8.41 0.44 14.16
C LYS A 4 7.08 0.17 13.46
N ILE A 5 7.04 0.33 12.13
CA ILE A 5 5.86 0.17 11.27
C ILE A 5 5.85 -1.24 10.72
N LEU A 6 4.74 -1.95 10.88
CA LEU A 6 4.52 -3.30 10.36
C LEU A 6 3.48 -3.27 9.25
N THR A 7 3.67 -4.07 8.22
CA THR A 7 2.58 -4.50 7.33
C THR A 7 2.56 -6.01 7.19
N ILE A 8 1.40 -6.56 6.85
CA ILE A 8 1.19 -8.01 6.64
C ILE A 8 0.46 -8.17 5.32
N GLY A 9 1.00 -8.97 4.41
CA GLY A 9 0.32 -9.20 3.15
C GLY A 9 1.17 -9.82 2.06
N GLU A 10 0.68 -9.73 0.83
CA GLU A 10 1.26 -10.35 -0.33
C GLU A 10 2.57 -9.69 -0.78
N ILE A 11 3.53 -10.53 -1.11
CA ILE A 11 4.70 -10.22 -1.93
C ILE A 11 4.56 -11.00 -3.24
N LEU A 12 4.71 -10.32 -4.36
CA LEU A 12 4.60 -10.94 -5.67
C LEU A 12 5.51 -10.26 -6.70
N VAL A 13 5.58 -10.79 -7.89
CA VAL A 13 6.16 -10.09 -9.04
C VAL A 13 5.06 -9.66 -9.99
N GLU A 14 5.26 -8.54 -10.65
CA GLU A 14 4.41 -8.07 -11.73
C GLU A 14 5.11 -8.23 -13.08
N ILE A 15 4.39 -8.78 -14.06
CA ILE A 15 4.83 -8.98 -15.42
C ILE A 15 3.84 -8.24 -16.32
N VAL A 16 4.34 -7.26 -17.08
CA VAL A 16 3.51 -6.29 -17.78
C VAL A 16 3.58 -6.52 -19.27
N ALA A 17 2.45 -6.59 -19.96
CA ALA A 17 2.41 -6.59 -21.40
C ALA A 17 2.87 -5.24 -21.97
N THR A 18 3.75 -5.26 -22.95
CA THR A 18 4.27 -4.05 -23.60
C THR A 18 3.33 -3.48 -24.67
N THR A 19 2.28 -4.25 -25.02
CA THR A 19 1.25 -3.84 -25.98
C THR A 19 -0.10 -3.68 -25.28
N LYS A 20 -0.86 -2.68 -25.68
CA LYS A 20 -2.24 -2.52 -25.22
C LYS A 20 -3.15 -3.60 -25.83
N GLY A 21 -4.25 -3.91 -25.13
CA GLY A 21 -5.25 -4.88 -25.58
C GLY A 21 -6.00 -5.52 -24.42
N ASP A 22 -6.86 -6.50 -24.71
CA ASP A 22 -7.71 -7.16 -23.73
C ASP A 22 -7.27 -8.62 -23.48
N GLY A 23 -6.60 -8.83 -22.36
CA GLY A 23 -6.22 -10.15 -21.85
C GLY A 23 -4.94 -10.74 -22.43
N PHE A 24 -4.74 -12.04 -22.21
CA PHE A 24 -3.52 -12.79 -22.51
C PHE A 24 -3.81 -14.07 -23.32
N LEU A 25 -4.77 -14.00 -24.25
CA LEU A 25 -5.22 -15.18 -25.02
C LEU A 25 -4.30 -15.51 -26.21
N GLU A 26 -3.29 -14.71 -26.46
CA GLU A 26 -2.32 -14.89 -27.55
C GLU A 26 -0.90 -14.52 -27.11
N ALA A 27 0.10 -15.01 -27.81
CA ALA A 27 1.50 -14.69 -27.54
C ALA A 27 1.76 -13.21 -27.77
N GLN A 28 2.43 -12.56 -26.81
CA GLN A 28 2.74 -11.13 -26.84
C GLN A 28 4.00 -10.82 -26.06
N PRO A 29 4.67 -9.69 -26.34
CA PRO A 29 5.83 -9.26 -25.59
C PRO A 29 5.46 -8.84 -24.16
N LEU A 30 6.27 -9.23 -23.20
CA LEU A 30 6.13 -8.90 -21.78
C LEU A 30 7.42 -8.26 -21.27
N THR A 31 7.32 -7.44 -20.23
CA THR A 31 8.44 -6.87 -19.48
C THR A 31 8.32 -7.17 -18.00
N GLY A 32 9.42 -7.20 -17.28
CA GLY A 32 9.52 -7.64 -15.89
C GLY A 32 10.42 -8.89 -15.79
N PRO A 33 10.42 -9.61 -14.67
CA PRO A 33 9.56 -9.41 -13.49
C PRO A 33 9.92 -8.15 -12.70
N TYR A 34 8.94 -7.43 -12.19
CA TYR A 34 9.11 -6.31 -11.26
C TYR A 34 8.69 -6.72 -9.85
N PRO A 35 9.42 -6.34 -8.79
CA PRO A 35 8.96 -6.50 -7.41
C PRO A 35 7.61 -5.79 -7.21
N SER A 36 6.68 -6.44 -6.52
CA SER A 36 5.30 -5.96 -6.38
C SER A 36 4.59 -6.58 -5.16
N GLY A 37 3.31 -6.23 -5.03
CA GLY A 37 2.45 -6.52 -3.90
C GLY A 37 2.14 -5.23 -3.17
N ALA A 38 0.87 -4.86 -3.02
CA ALA A 38 0.51 -3.57 -2.44
C ALA A 38 1.14 -3.35 -1.05
N PRO A 39 1.12 -4.33 -0.11
CA PRO A 39 1.84 -4.21 1.16
C PRO A 39 3.36 -4.09 0.99
N ALA A 40 3.94 -4.78 0.01
CA ALA A 40 5.37 -4.73 -0.25
C ALA A 40 5.81 -3.38 -0.83
N ILE A 41 5.03 -2.79 -1.75
CA ILE A 41 5.27 -1.44 -2.28
C ILE A 41 5.18 -0.39 -1.16
N PHE A 42 4.14 -0.48 -0.33
CA PHE A 42 3.96 0.40 0.82
C PHE A 42 5.19 0.38 1.73
N ILE A 43 5.63 -0.82 2.16
CA ILE A 43 6.72 -0.93 3.14
C ILE A 43 8.08 -0.59 2.53
N ASP A 44 8.30 -0.86 1.24
CA ASP A 44 9.47 -0.43 0.49
C ASP A 44 9.61 1.10 0.52
N GLN A 45 8.50 1.80 0.28
CA GLN A 45 8.46 3.27 0.37
C GLN A 45 8.74 3.77 1.79
N VAL A 46 8.23 3.07 2.83
CA VAL A 46 8.51 3.39 4.24
C VAL A 46 10.01 3.24 4.54
N GLY A 47 10.62 2.14 4.11
CA GLY A 47 12.05 1.85 4.29
C GLY A 47 12.93 2.88 3.58
N LYS A 48 12.63 3.23 2.33
CA LYS A 48 13.36 4.27 1.58
C LYS A 48 13.34 5.65 2.22
N LEU A 49 12.34 5.95 3.04
CA LEU A 49 12.30 7.17 3.83
C LEU A 49 13.06 7.05 5.16
N GLY A 50 13.72 5.92 5.43
CA GLY A 50 14.53 5.69 6.61
C GLY A 50 13.72 5.43 7.88
N ALA A 51 12.44 5.14 7.78
CA ALA A 51 11.63 4.75 8.92
C ALA A 51 11.88 3.28 9.29
N THR A 52 11.93 2.96 10.58
CA THR A 52 12.04 1.59 11.05
C THR A 52 10.78 0.82 10.69
N CYS A 53 10.91 -0.25 9.92
CA CYS A 53 9.75 -0.98 9.41
C CYS A 53 10.02 -2.46 9.17
N ALA A 54 8.96 -3.25 9.09
CA ALA A 54 9.00 -4.68 8.86
C ALA A 54 7.80 -5.15 8.04
N ILE A 55 7.94 -6.29 7.40
CA ILE A 55 6.84 -6.98 6.71
C ILE A 55 6.75 -8.44 7.14
N ILE A 56 5.53 -8.93 7.34
CA ILE A 56 5.24 -10.35 7.49
C ILE A 56 4.60 -10.85 6.19
N SER A 57 5.23 -11.84 5.58
CA SER A 57 4.80 -12.43 4.32
C SER A 57 5.38 -13.84 4.13
N ARG A 58 5.11 -14.43 2.98
CA ARG A 58 5.70 -15.70 2.56
C ARG A 58 6.00 -15.66 1.07
N VAL A 59 7.18 -16.13 0.68
CA VAL A 59 7.62 -16.23 -0.73
C VAL A 59 8.07 -17.65 -1.03
N GLY A 60 8.10 -18.02 -2.30
CA GLY A 60 8.68 -19.27 -2.76
C GLY A 60 10.21 -19.26 -2.65
N ASP A 61 10.79 -20.44 -2.65
CA ASP A 61 12.24 -20.64 -2.83
C ASP A 61 12.56 -20.59 -4.34
N ASP A 62 12.37 -19.42 -4.93
CA ASP A 62 12.51 -19.15 -6.36
C ASP A 62 13.16 -17.78 -6.63
N ASP A 63 13.46 -17.50 -7.91
CA ASP A 63 14.06 -16.24 -8.33
C ASP A 63 13.18 -15.02 -8.00
N PHE A 64 11.86 -15.17 -8.02
CA PHE A 64 10.90 -14.10 -7.73
C PHE A 64 10.90 -13.75 -6.25
N GLY A 65 10.99 -14.76 -5.36
CA GLY A 65 11.17 -14.56 -3.93
C GLY A 65 12.50 -13.86 -3.65
N THR A 66 13.58 -14.34 -4.26
CA THR A 66 14.92 -13.74 -4.13
C THR A 66 14.95 -12.29 -4.61
N LEU A 67 14.30 -11.96 -5.74
CA LEU A 67 14.21 -10.61 -6.28
C LEU A 67 13.56 -9.64 -5.29
N ASN A 68 12.41 -10.01 -4.73
CA ASN A 68 11.68 -9.20 -3.76
C ASN A 68 12.46 -9.02 -2.46
N LEU A 69 13.04 -10.10 -1.91
CA LEU A 69 13.83 -10.03 -0.68
C LEU A 69 15.03 -9.09 -0.83
N ARG A 70 15.78 -9.21 -1.94
CA ARG A 70 16.92 -8.31 -2.22
C ARG A 70 16.48 -6.85 -2.28
N ARG A 71 15.35 -6.56 -2.91
CA ARG A 71 14.80 -5.22 -3.02
C ARG A 71 14.45 -4.66 -1.64
N LEU A 72 13.66 -5.36 -0.86
CA LEU A 72 13.21 -4.92 0.47
C LEU A 72 14.39 -4.71 1.44
N VAL A 73 15.36 -5.63 1.45
CA VAL A 73 16.57 -5.50 2.28
C VAL A 73 17.39 -4.28 1.87
N ALA A 74 17.59 -4.06 0.56
CA ALA A 74 18.37 -2.92 0.06
C ALA A 74 17.73 -1.56 0.44
N ASP A 75 16.41 -1.53 0.57
CA ASP A 75 15.65 -0.33 0.91
C ASP A 75 15.34 -0.22 2.43
N GLY A 76 15.97 -1.07 3.26
CA GLY A 76 15.98 -0.94 4.72
C GLY A 76 14.80 -1.57 5.45
N VAL A 77 14.04 -2.44 4.79
CA VAL A 77 12.92 -3.18 5.40
C VAL A 77 13.44 -4.39 6.18
N ASP A 78 12.99 -4.57 7.42
CA ASP A 78 13.21 -5.79 8.18
C ASP A 78 12.36 -6.94 7.58
N THR A 79 13.05 -7.92 7.02
CA THR A 79 12.46 -9.08 6.32
C THR A 79 12.43 -10.36 7.16
N ASN A 80 12.76 -10.30 8.46
CA ASN A 80 12.77 -11.47 9.34
C ASN A 80 11.39 -12.15 9.47
N GLY A 81 10.31 -11.41 9.18
CA GLY A 81 8.94 -11.95 9.12
C GLY A 81 8.58 -12.64 7.81
N ILE A 82 9.48 -12.70 6.85
CA ILE A 82 9.21 -13.37 5.57
C ILE A 82 9.69 -14.82 5.64
N SER A 83 8.77 -15.76 5.52
CA SER A 83 9.10 -17.18 5.41
C SER A 83 9.36 -17.57 3.95
N ILE A 84 10.38 -18.41 3.73
CA ILE A 84 10.68 -18.99 2.41
C ILE A 84 10.05 -20.39 2.38
N ALA A 85 9.28 -20.69 1.34
CA ALA A 85 8.52 -21.92 1.20
C ALA A 85 9.08 -22.81 0.07
N PRO A 86 9.89 -23.83 0.40
CA PRO A 86 10.37 -24.77 -0.61
C PRO A 86 9.21 -25.49 -1.31
N GLY A 87 9.27 -25.57 -2.63
CA GLY A 87 8.26 -26.24 -3.45
C GLY A 87 6.98 -25.44 -3.71
N GLU A 88 6.90 -24.22 -3.19
CA GLU A 88 5.82 -23.26 -3.53
C GLU A 88 6.38 -22.15 -4.40
N SER A 89 5.53 -21.58 -5.27
CA SER A 89 5.91 -20.44 -6.10
C SER A 89 5.62 -19.11 -5.41
N THR A 90 6.48 -18.13 -5.59
CA THR A 90 6.17 -16.74 -5.25
C THR A 90 4.97 -16.23 -6.06
N GLY A 91 4.15 -15.36 -5.48
CA GLY A 91 2.99 -14.77 -6.13
C GLY A 91 3.35 -14.02 -7.41
N SER A 92 2.42 -13.96 -8.35
CA SER A 92 2.60 -13.20 -9.59
C SER A 92 1.32 -12.53 -10.06
N ALA A 93 1.47 -11.40 -10.73
CA ALA A 93 0.41 -10.70 -11.44
C ALA A 93 0.86 -10.44 -12.88
N PHE A 94 0.03 -10.81 -13.85
CA PHE A 94 0.18 -10.40 -15.23
C PHE A 94 -0.74 -9.22 -15.50
N VAL A 95 -0.22 -8.15 -16.07
CA VAL A 95 -0.94 -6.89 -16.30
C VAL A 95 -0.93 -6.53 -17.77
N ARG A 96 -2.08 -6.21 -18.31
CA ARG A 96 -2.21 -5.61 -19.64
C ARG A 96 -3.08 -4.37 -19.58
N TYR A 97 -2.61 -3.28 -20.18
CA TYR A 97 -3.35 -2.04 -20.33
C TYR A 97 -4.27 -2.12 -21.56
N ARG A 98 -5.53 -1.67 -21.41
CA ARG A 98 -6.46 -1.47 -22.52
C ARG A 98 -6.24 -0.10 -23.15
N GLU A 99 -6.90 0.13 -24.30
CA GLU A 99 -6.81 1.40 -25.01
C GLU A 99 -7.34 2.60 -24.18
N ASP A 100 -8.33 2.37 -23.35
CA ASP A 100 -8.92 3.35 -22.42
C ASP A 100 -8.06 3.62 -21.16
N GLY A 101 -6.88 2.98 -21.06
CA GLY A 101 -6.00 3.08 -19.90
C GLY A 101 -6.40 2.19 -18.71
N SER A 102 -7.53 1.49 -18.76
CA SER A 102 -7.89 0.51 -17.74
C SER A 102 -6.97 -0.72 -17.81
N ARG A 103 -6.91 -1.48 -16.72
CA ARG A 103 -6.01 -2.63 -16.59
C ARG A 103 -6.79 -3.93 -16.50
N ARG A 104 -6.24 -4.97 -17.12
CA ARG A 104 -6.64 -6.35 -16.91
C ARG A 104 -5.54 -7.09 -16.17
N PHE A 105 -5.93 -7.82 -15.14
CA PHE A 105 -5.01 -8.61 -14.33
C PHE A 105 -5.30 -10.11 -14.46
N VAL A 106 -4.24 -10.91 -14.40
CA VAL A 106 -4.31 -12.33 -14.08
C VAL A 106 -3.43 -12.55 -12.84
N PHE A 107 -4.07 -12.86 -11.72
CA PHE A 107 -3.38 -13.04 -10.44
C PHE A 107 -3.12 -14.50 -10.12
N ASN A 108 -1.93 -14.78 -9.59
CA ASN A 108 -1.61 -15.99 -8.86
C ASN A 108 -1.20 -15.61 -7.43
N ILE A 109 -2.18 -15.38 -6.55
CA ILE A 109 -1.96 -15.00 -5.15
C ILE A 109 -2.44 -16.12 -4.24
N ALA A 110 -3.72 -16.52 -4.32
CA ALA A 110 -4.34 -17.46 -3.41
C ALA A 110 -3.67 -18.86 -3.40
N HIS A 111 -3.09 -19.26 -4.53
CA HIS A 111 -2.42 -20.56 -4.68
C HIS A 111 -0.89 -20.48 -4.65
N SER A 112 -0.33 -19.30 -4.42
CA SER A 112 1.09 -19.07 -4.24
C SER A 112 1.51 -19.10 -2.77
N ALA A 113 2.80 -18.98 -2.50
CA ALA A 113 3.35 -18.98 -1.15
C ALA A 113 2.66 -17.96 -0.24
N CYS A 114 2.47 -16.71 -0.67
CA CYS A 114 1.85 -15.68 0.18
C CYS A 114 0.38 -15.97 0.49
N GLY A 115 -0.37 -16.63 -0.39
CA GLY A 115 -1.75 -17.05 -0.12
C GLY A 115 -1.87 -18.13 0.97
N ARG A 116 -0.75 -18.79 1.30
CA ARG A 116 -0.61 -19.82 2.33
C ARG A 116 0.22 -19.35 3.52
N LEU A 117 0.17 -18.06 3.83
CA LEU A 117 0.88 -17.48 4.96
C LEU A 117 0.44 -18.13 6.26
N GLU A 118 1.42 -18.55 7.06
CA GLU A 118 1.24 -19.23 8.34
C GLU A 118 1.84 -18.41 9.48
N LYS A 119 1.36 -18.63 10.70
CA LYS A 119 1.94 -18.04 11.91
C LYS A 119 3.30 -18.67 12.18
N THR A 120 4.32 -17.82 12.30
CA THR A 120 5.68 -18.22 12.72
C THR A 120 6.07 -17.49 14.00
N GLN A 121 7.07 -18.02 14.73
CA GLN A 121 7.59 -17.32 15.91
C GLN A 121 8.16 -15.95 15.53
N ALA A 122 8.90 -15.84 14.42
CA ALA A 122 9.45 -14.59 13.93
C ALA A 122 8.34 -13.55 13.61
N ALA A 123 7.22 -13.98 13.03
CA ALA A 123 6.07 -13.12 12.82
C ALA A 123 5.47 -12.63 14.15
N ALA A 124 5.32 -13.52 15.14
CA ALA A 124 4.81 -13.15 16.46
C ALA A 124 5.75 -12.15 17.18
N ASP A 125 7.06 -12.36 17.11
CA ASP A 125 8.06 -11.47 17.70
C ASP A 125 7.98 -10.07 17.07
N LEU A 126 7.88 -9.98 15.74
CA LEU A 126 7.70 -8.70 15.03
C LEU A 126 6.41 -7.96 15.42
N VAL A 127 5.30 -8.68 15.58
CA VAL A 127 4.04 -8.07 16.05
C VAL A 127 4.25 -7.46 17.44
N HIS A 128 5.03 -8.10 18.31
CA HIS A 128 5.35 -7.57 19.65
C HIS A 128 6.33 -6.40 19.62
N GLU A 129 7.23 -6.31 18.65
CA GLU A 129 8.17 -5.19 18.50
C GLU A 129 7.53 -3.94 17.89
N CYS A 130 6.51 -4.11 17.05
CA CYS A 130 5.89 -3.02 16.31
C CYS A 130 4.82 -2.29 17.12
N SER A 131 4.71 -0.97 16.90
CA SER A 131 3.72 -0.10 17.54
C SER A 131 2.73 0.54 16.56
N HIS A 132 2.93 0.31 15.25
CA HIS A 132 2.01 0.71 14.21
C HIS A 132 1.85 -0.41 13.20
N LEU A 133 0.60 -0.74 12.85
CA LEU A 133 0.27 -1.71 11.81
C LEU A 133 -0.47 -1.01 10.67
N HIS A 134 0.02 -1.20 9.44
CA HIS A 134 -0.69 -0.82 8.23
C HIS A 134 -1.30 -2.06 7.59
N LEU A 135 -2.59 -2.02 7.32
CA LEU A 135 -3.31 -3.09 6.63
C LEU A 135 -3.88 -2.60 5.30
N MET A 136 -3.83 -3.48 4.32
CA MET A 136 -4.47 -3.30 3.02
C MET A 136 -5.58 -4.32 2.83
N GLY A 137 -6.69 -3.89 2.22
CA GLY A 137 -7.84 -4.77 2.01
C GLY A 137 -7.52 -5.95 1.10
N SER A 138 -6.59 -5.81 0.15
CA SER A 138 -6.10 -6.91 -0.69
C SER A 138 -5.56 -8.09 0.12
N ALA A 139 -4.81 -7.81 1.20
CA ALA A 139 -4.24 -8.83 2.08
C ALA A 139 -5.30 -9.60 2.87
N LEU A 140 -6.48 -9.01 3.10
CA LEU A 140 -7.57 -9.64 3.85
C LEU A 140 -8.40 -10.64 3.01
N ALA A 141 -8.18 -10.72 1.71
CA ALA A 141 -8.89 -11.65 0.83
C ALA A 141 -8.44 -13.10 1.02
N ALA A 142 -7.19 -13.35 1.37
CA ALA A 142 -6.66 -14.71 1.60
C ALA A 142 -6.79 -15.09 3.08
N PRO A 143 -7.41 -16.26 3.41
CA PRO A 143 -7.71 -16.63 4.80
C PRO A 143 -6.52 -16.60 5.75
N GLY A 144 -5.39 -17.20 5.38
CA GLY A 144 -4.19 -17.24 6.23
C GLY A 144 -3.60 -15.85 6.53
N MET A 145 -3.54 -14.97 5.52
CA MET A 145 -3.11 -13.57 5.70
C MET A 145 -4.10 -12.80 6.58
N ARG A 146 -5.40 -12.97 6.32
CA ARG A 146 -6.48 -12.32 7.07
C ARG A 146 -6.41 -12.64 8.56
N ASP A 147 -6.33 -13.92 8.91
CA ASP A 147 -6.33 -14.36 10.31
C ASP A 147 -5.11 -13.79 11.04
N LEU A 148 -3.92 -13.83 10.42
CA LEU A 148 -2.72 -13.25 10.98
C LEU A 148 -2.80 -11.72 11.11
N ALA A 149 -3.35 -11.05 10.12
CA ALA A 149 -3.53 -9.59 10.12
C ALA A 149 -4.48 -9.14 11.23
N LEU A 150 -5.61 -9.81 11.43
CA LEU A 150 -6.56 -9.51 12.49
C LEU A 150 -6.00 -9.81 13.89
N ASP A 151 -5.26 -10.90 14.07
CA ASP A 151 -4.58 -11.21 15.33
C ASP A 151 -3.53 -10.14 15.67
N ALA A 152 -2.73 -9.72 14.69
CA ALA A 152 -1.74 -8.66 14.86
C ALA A 152 -2.41 -7.31 15.19
N LEU A 153 -3.51 -6.97 14.52
CA LEU A 153 -4.31 -5.78 14.79
C LEU A 153 -4.75 -5.74 16.25
N HIS A 154 -5.37 -6.81 16.75
CA HIS A 154 -5.84 -6.90 18.14
C HIS A 154 -4.67 -6.82 19.13
N THR A 155 -3.56 -7.50 18.84
CA THR A 155 -2.37 -7.50 19.68
C THR A 155 -1.76 -6.09 19.80
N ILE A 156 -1.61 -5.39 18.69
CA ILE A 156 -1.03 -4.04 18.65
C ILE A 156 -1.97 -3.03 19.32
N LYS A 157 -3.28 -3.08 19.05
CA LYS A 157 -4.27 -2.20 19.72
C LYS A 157 -4.32 -2.42 21.22
N ALA A 158 -4.30 -3.67 21.68
CA ALA A 158 -4.32 -3.97 23.13
C ALA A 158 -3.10 -3.39 23.88
N ARG A 159 -1.99 -3.13 23.18
CA ARG A 159 -0.77 -2.52 23.71
C ARG A 159 -0.73 -0.99 23.51
N GLY A 160 -1.82 -0.37 23.07
CA GLY A 160 -1.89 1.07 22.80
C GLY A 160 -1.24 1.49 21.49
N GLY A 161 -0.94 0.56 20.60
CA GLY A 161 -0.46 0.85 19.26
C GLY A 161 -1.56 1.41 18.34
N SER A 162 -1.19 1.80 17.13
CA SER A 162 -2.08 2.43 16.15
C SER A 162 -2.18 1.63 14.85
N ILE A 163 -3.32 1.77 14.18
CA ILE A 163 -3.66 1.08 12.94
C ILE A 163 -3.89 2.10 11.84
N SER A 164 -3.28 1.89 10.67
CA SER A 164 -3.70 2.55 9.44
C SER A 164 -4.27 1.53 8.46
N PHE A 165 -5.25 1.95 7.69
CA PHE A 165 -5.98 1.08 6.79
C PHE A 165 -6.19 1.74 5.42
N ASP A 166 -5.75 1.06 4.37
CA ASP A 166 -6.05 1.36 2.97
C ASP A 166 -6.97 0.26 2.43
N PRO A 167 -8.20 0.55 2.02
CA PRO A 167 -9.10 -0.47 1.46
C PRO A 167 -8.48 -1.20 0.28
N ASN A 168 -7.81 -0.49 -0.62
CA ASN A 168 -7.09 -1.03 -1.78
C ASN A 168 -7.83 -2.21 -2.43
N LEU A 169 -9.14 -2.03 -2.66
CA LEU A 169 -10.01 -3.10 -3.12
C LEU A 169 -9.93 -3.26 -4.62
N ARG A 170 -9.69 -4.48 -5.03
CA ARG A 170 -9.76 -4.90 -6.42
C ARG A 170 -11.05 -5.65 -6.67
N ARG A 171 -11.70 -5.36 -7.78
CA ARG A 171 -12.99 -6.00 -8.15
C ARG A 171 -12.92 -7.52 -8.12
N GLU A 172 -11.76 -8.08 -8.50
CA GLU A 172 -11.50 -9.51 -8.53
C GLU A 172 -11.47 -10.19 -7.16
N LEU A 173 -11.38 -9.41 -6.08
CA LEU A 173 -11.29 -9.90 -4.70
C LEU A 173 -12.58 -9.71 -3.90
N LEU A 174 -13.54 -8.92 -4.39
CA LEU A 174 -14.73 -8.52 -3.62
C LEU A 174 -15.59 -9.70 -3.15
N ASP A 175 -15.59 -10.80 -3.90
CA ASP A 175 -16.39 -12.01 -3.60
C ASP A 175 -15.65 -13.01 -2.69
N ALA A 176 -14.45 -12.65 -2.17
CA ALA A 176 -13.68 -13.53 -1.30
C ALA A 176 -14.45 -13.79 0.02
N PRO A 177 -14.67 -15.04 0.40
CA PRO A 177 -15.41 -15.38 1.61
C PRO A 177 -14.79 -14.77 2.87
N GLY A 178 -15.60 -14.07 3.69
CA GLY A 178 -15.18 -13.42 4.93
C GLY A 178 -14.42 -12.11 4.76
N LEU A 179 -14.22 -11.63 3.52
CA LEU A 179 -13.54 -10.36 3.28
C LEU A 179 -14.31 -9.18 3.85
N HIS A 180 -15.63 -9.13 3.63
CA HIS A 180 -16.46 -8.03 4.09
C HIS A 180 -16.40 -7.86 5.61
N GLU A 181 -16.51 -8.94 6.37
CA GLU A 181 -16.41 -8.95 7.82
C GLU A 181 -15.02 -8.49 8.30
N ALA A 182 -13.96 -8.95 7.63
CA ALA A 182 -12.60 -8.57 7.96
C ALA A 182 -12.34 -7.07 7.72
N LEU A 183 -12.86 -6.52 6.61
CA LEU A 183 -12.79 -5.09 6.32
C LEU A 183 -13.52 -4.25 7.37
N GLN A 184 -14.73 -4.68 7.81
CA GLN A 184 -15.49 -4.01 8.86
C GLN A 184 -14.76 -4.05 10.22
N GLN A 185 -14.18 -5.21 10.58
CA GLN A 185 -13.38 -5.34 11.80
C GLN A 185 -12.14 -4.46 11.75
N THR A 186 -11.44 -4.43 10.62
CA THR A 186 -10.25 -3.59 10.44
C THR A 186 -10.61 -2.12 10.59
N LEU A 187 -11.67 -1.66 9.93
CA LEU A 187 -12.11 -0.27 10.03
C LEU A 187 -12.47 0.13 11.47
N ALA A 188 -13.14 -0.76 12.22
CA ALA A 188 -13.55 -0.49 13.60
C ALA A 188 -12.37 -0.21 14.55
N HIS A 189 -11.15 -0.62 14.19
CA HIS A 189 -9.93 -0.40 14.97
C HIS A 189 -8.97 0.60 14.32
N THR A 190 -9.37 1.22 13.19
CA THR A 190 -8.53 2.10 12.39
C THR A 190 -8.41 3.47 13.02
N ASP A 191 -7.18 3.96 13.18
CA ASP A 191 -6.87 5.31 13.60
C ASP A 191 -6.65 6.24 12.39
N ILE A 192 -6.05 5.72 11.30
CA ILE A 192 -5.74 6.47 10.08
C ILE A 192 -6.31 5.72 8.88
N PHE A 193 -7.27 6.30 8.18
CA PHE A 193 -7.95 5.70 7.03
C PHE A 193 -7.51 6.36 5.73
N LEU A 194 -7.08 5.57 4.72
CA LEU A 194 -6.49 6.06 3.47
C LEU A 194 -7.28 5.62 2.22
N PRO A 195 -8.55 5.99 2.07
CA PRO A 195 -9.36 5.57 0.91
C PRO A 195 -8.96 6.32 -0.36
N SER A 196 -9.26 5.70 -1.52
CA SER A 196 -9.17 6.33 -2.85
C SER A 196 -10.57 6.49 -3.45
N GLY A 197 -10.95 7.71 -3.81
CA GLY A 197 -12.23 7.96 -4.48
C GLY A 197 -13.42 7.30 -3.76
N ASP A 198 -14.12 6.43 -4.49
CA ASP A 198 -15.36 5.78 -4.01
C ASP A 198 -15.15 4.79 -2.86
N GLU A 199 -13.89 4.40 -2.54
CA GLU A 199 -13.62 3.58 -1.37
C GLU A 199 -14.03 4.25 -0.05
N LEU A 200 -14.14 5.58 -0.06
CA LEU A 200 -14.68 6.35 1.06
C LEU A 200 -16.08 5.88 1.49
N TYR A 201 -16.90 5.46 0.53
CA TYR A 201 -18.30 5.09 0.76
C TYR A 201 -18.53 3.64 1.15
N LEU A 202 -17.50 2.78 1.06
CA LEU A 202 -17.64 1.34 1.30
C LEU A 202 -18.17 0.97 2.69
N PHE A 203 -17.99 1.86 3.66
CA PHE A 203 -18.29 1.60 5.07
C PHE A 203 -19.35 2.56 5.63
N THR A 204 -19.98 3.39 4.79
CA THR A 204 -20.98 4.39 5.18
C THR A 204 -22.28 4.21 4.41
N ARG A 205 -23.33 4.88 4.85
CA ARG A 205 -24.56 5.03 4.09
C ARG A 205 -24.72 6.45 3.50
N ALA A 206 -23.68 7.24 3.60
CA ALA A 206 -23.65 8.62 3.17
C ALA A 206 -23.86 8.76 1.64
N GLN A 207 -24.48 9.84 1.24
CA GLN A 207 -24.76 10.13 -0.17
C GLN A 207 -23.77 11.12 -0.78
N ASN A 208 -22.92 11.72 0.06
CA ASN A 208 -21.89 12.67 -0.35
C ASN A 208 -20.65 12.57 0.56
N GLU A 209 -19.57 13.22 0.13
CA GLU A 209 -18.27 13.17 0.81
C GLU A 209 -18.34 13.73 2.23
N GLU A 210 -19.03 14.86 2.43
CA GLU A 210 -19.10 15.53 3.74
C GLU A 210 -19.77 14.63 4.78
N GLU A 211 -20.89 14.02 4.42
CA GLU A 211 -21.59 13.06 5.27
C GLU A 211 -20.73 11.83 5.57
N ALA A 212 -20.04 11.28 4.55
CA ALA A 212 -19.17 10.12 4.74
C ALA A 212 -18.01 10.41 5.70
N ILE A 213 -17.35 11.54 5.53
CA ILE A 213 -16.28 12.00 6.42
C ILE A 213 -16.80 12.19 7.84
N ALA A 214 -17.94 12.88 8.02
CA ALA A 214 -18.52 13.10 9.33
C ALA A 214 -18.88 11.79 10.04
N GLU A 215 -19.50 10.84 9.32
CA GLU A 215 -19.83 9.51 9.85
C GLU A 215 -18.58 8.75 10.30
N LEU A 216 -17.53 8.70 9.47
CA LEU A 216 -16.29 7.98 9.76
C LEU A 216 -15.52 8.61 10.94
N LEU A 217 -15.43 9.93 11.02
CA LEU A 217 -14.83 10.63 12.16
C LEU A 217 -15.64 10.39 13.46
N ALA A 218 -16.98 10.36 13.38
CA ALA A 218 -17.84 10.05 14.53
C ALA A 218 -17.67 8.61 15.04
N ARG A 219 -17.22 7.68 14.19
CA ARG A 219 -16.88 6.29 14.55
C ARG A 219 -15.50 6.15 15.23
N GLY A 220 -14.77 7.25 15.40
CA GLY A 220 -13.51 7.29 16.14
C GLY A 220 -12.26 7.24 15.28
N ILE A 221 -12.35 7.29 13.95
CA ILE A 221 -11.20 7.44 13.06
C ILE A 221 -10.59 8.82 13.31
N ALA A 222 -9.30 8.88 13.61
CA ALA A 222 -8.63 10.13 13.95
C ALA A 222 -8.23 10.96 12.72
N GLU A 223 -7.78 10.31 11.67
CA GLU A 223 -7.35 10.93 10.42
C GLU A 223 -7.92 10.17 9.21
N ILE A 224 -8.50 10.88 8.24
CA ILE A 224 -8.93 10.32 6.95
C ILE A 224 -8.14 11.03 5.85
N ILE A 225 -7.44 10.27 5.03
CA ILE A 225 -6.63 10.78 3.93
C ILE A 225 -7.25 10.31 2.62
N LEU A 226 -8.10 11.13 2.03
CA LEU A 226 -8.76 10.82 0.78
C LEU A 226 -7.83 11.11 -0.40
N LYS A 227 -7.37 10.03 -1.05
CA LYS A 227 -6.54 10.07 -2.26
C LYS A 227 -7.42 10.38 -3.48
N ARG A 228 -7.02 11.38 -4.30
CA ARG A 228 -7.82 11.88 -5.44
C ARG A 228 -7.07 11.79 -6.77
N GLY A 229 -6.04 10.95 -6.85
CA GLY A 229 -5.22 10.78 -8.05
C GLY A 229 -4.64 12.12 -8.52
N ALA A 230 -4.91 12.48 -9.77
CA ALA A 230 -4.42 13.72 -10.37
C ALA A 230 -4.96 15.01 -9.72
N ALA A 231 -5.98 14.95 -8.88
CA ALA A 231 -6.49 16.08 -8.12
C ALA A 231 -5.77 16.27 -6.76
N GLY A 232 -4.86 15.36 -6.38
CA GLY A 232 -4.10 15.44 -5.14
C GLY A 232 -4.70 14.64 -3.99
N ALA A 233 -4.73 15.21 -2.79
CA ALA A 233 -5.27 14.54 -1.61
C ALA A 233 -5.86 15.53 -0.61
N SER A 234 -6.83 15.03 0.18
CA SER A 234 -7.43 15.79 1.28
C SER A 234 -7.27 15.02 2.57
N HIS A 235 -6.81 15.70 3.62
CA HIS A 235 -6.80 15.20 4.98
C HIS A 235 -8.00 15.77 5.75
N TYR A 236 -8.66 14.93 6.53
CA TYR A 236 -9.76 15.29 7.42
C TYR A 236 -9.48 14.75 8.81
N SER A 237 -9.79 15.58 9.82
CA SER A 237 -9.77 15.22 11.25
C SER A 237 -10.75 16.11 12.02
N GLN A 238 -10.87 15.89 13.31
CA GLN A 238 -11.65 16.79 14.18
C GLN A 238 -11.10 18.23 14.20
N ALA A 239 -9.82 18.43 13.85
CA ALA A 239 -9.20 19.75 13.77
C ALA A 239 -9.52 20.49 12.45
N GLY A 240 -10.12 19.83 11.46
CA GLY A 240 -10.48 20.41 10.18
C GLY A 240 -9.91 19.65 8.97
N ARG A 241 -9.85 20.37 7.85
CA ARG A 241 -9.45 19.86 6.53
C ARG A 241 -8.15 20.52 6.05
N VAL A 242 -7.29 19.74 5.38
CA VAL A 242 -6.10 20.22 4.67
C VAL A 242 -6.09 19.59 3.28
N ASP A 243 -6.02 20.41 2.22
CA ASP A 243 -5.95 19.97 0.84
C ASP A 243 -4.57 20.23 0.26
N ILE A 244 -4.04 19.27 -0.48
CA ILE A 244 -2.78 19.40 -1.24
C ILE A 244 -3.04 18.98 -2.68
N ALA A 245 -2.73 19.89 -3.62
CA ALA A 245 -2.81 19.60 -5.05
C ALA A 245 -1.75 18.57 -5.48
N ALA A 246 -2.07 17.78 -6.49
CA ALA A 246 -1.13 16.84 -7.08
C ALA A 246 0.02 17.56 -7.81
N HIS A 247 1.13 16.85 -7.97
CA HIS A 247 2.21 17.29 -8.85
C HIS A 247 1.88 16.95 -10.31
N ASN A 248 2.11 17.89 -11.21
CA ASN A 248 1.93 17.65 -12.64
C ASN A 248 3.12 16.85 -13.17
N VAL A 249 2.88 15.59 -13.51
CA VAL A 249 3.87 14.64 -14.04
C VAL A 249 3.29 13.89 -15.25
N THR A 250 4.16 13.34 -16.08
CA THR A 250 3.74 12.45 -17.15
C THR A 250 3.64 11.03 -16.61
N GLU A 251 2.45 10.46 -16.66
CA GLU A 251 2.18 9.10 -16.21
C GLU A 251 2.73 8.09 -17.23
N SER A 252 3.47 7.11 -16.73
CA SER A 252 3.96 5.93 -17.46
C SER A 252 3.25 4.66 -16.98
N ASP A 253 3.08 4.51 -15.67
CA ASP A 253 2.42 3.35 -15.03
C ASP A 253 1.82 3.80 -13.68
N PRO A 254 0.48 3.74 -13.50
CA PRO A 254 -0.16 4.16 -12.24
C PRO A 254 -0.03 3.14 -11.11
N THR A 255 0.56 1.96 -11.36
CA THR A 255 0.68 0.90 -10.34
C THR A 255 1.60 1.34 -9.21
N GLY A 256 1.19 1.10 -7.97
CA GLY A 256 1.98 1.42 -6.77
C GLY A 256 1.91 2.88 -6.32
N ALA A 257 1.21 3.77 -7.04
CA ALA A 257 1.12 5.19 -6.69
C ALA A 257 0.42 5.41 -5.33
N GLY A 258 -0.72 4.73 -5.11
CA GLY A 258 -1.47 4.78 -3.85
C GLY A 258 -0.67 4.19 -2.69
N ASP A 259 0.01 3.08 -2.93
CA ASP A 259 0.81 2.37 -1.94
C ASP A 259 2.04 3.21 -1.54
N SER A 260 2.73 3.81 -2.52
CA SER A 260 3.85 4.74 -2.29
C SER A 260 3.40 6.01 -1.56
N PHE A 261 2.22 6.55 -1.93
CA PHE A 261 1.61 7.67 -1.20
C PHE A 261 1.36 7.30 0.26
N GLY A 262 0.70 6.16 0.52
CA GLY A 262 0.41 5.67 1.88
C GLY A 262 1.67 5.43 2.69
N GLY A 263 2.68 4.79 2.09
CA GLY A 263 3.99 4.54 2.72
C GLY A 263 4.68 5.82 3.14
N ALA A 264 4.74 6.82 2.25
CA ALA A 264 5.34 8.11 2.56
C ALA A 264 4.56 8.87 3.64
N TYR A 265 3.21 8.88 3.58
CA TYR A 265 2.39 9.53 4.58
C TYR A 265 2.63 8.94 5.97
N ILE A 266 2.48 7.63 6.11
CA ILE A 266 2.63 6.94 7.39
C ILE A 266 4.04 7.06 7.94
N ALA A 267 5.08 6.88 7.11
CA ALA A 267 6.47 7.02 7.54
C ALA A 267 6.73 8.39 8.17
N LEU A 268 6.32 9.47 7.51
CA LEU A 268 6.54 10.83 7.99
C LEU A 268 5.69 11.16 9.23
N ARG A 269 4.41 10.77 9.23
CA ARG A 269 3.52 11.00 10.40
C ARG A 269 4.03 10.28 11.65
N LYS A 270 4.52 9.05 11.50
CA LYS A 270 5.06 8.27 12.62
C LYS A 270 6.44 8.74 13.08
N ASN A 271 7.14 9.49 12.24
CA ASN A 271 8.39 10.18 12.58
C ASN A 271 8.17 11.64 13.05
N GLY A 272 6.92 12.05 13.28
CA GLY A 272 6.59 13.33 13.93
C GLY A 272 6.42 14.52 12.98
N ALA A 273 6.36 14.29 11.65
CA ALA A 273 6.05 15.36 10.70
C ALA A 273 4.62 15.86 10.88
N ASP A 274 4.40 17.15 10.66
CA ASP A 274 3.05 17.72 10.61
C ASP A 274 2.27 17.21 9.39
N ILE A 275 0.94 17.38 9.42
CA ILE A 275 0.02 16.89 8.40
C ILE A 275 0.36 17.44 7.02
N THR A 276 0.62 18.74 6.92
CA THR A 276 0.91 19.41 5.64
C THR A 276 2.20 18.88 5.01
N THR A 277 3.24 18.73 5.81
CA THR A 277 4.51 18.15 5.38
C THR A 277 4.31 16.70 4.92
N ALA A 278 3.62 15.86 5.72
CA ALA A 278 3.39 14.47 5.37
C ALA A 278 2.59 14.33 4.06
N LEU A 279 1.53 15.13 3.87
CA LEU A 279 0.74 15.14 2.63
C LEU A 279 1.54 15.58 1.41
N ARG A 280 2.40 16.62 1.55
CA ARG A 280 3.24 17.09 0.44
C ARG A 280 4.19 15.99 -0.05
N TYR A 281 4.85 15.29 0.87
CA TYR A 281 5.75 14.20 0.53
C TYR A 281 5.00 12.98 0.01
N ALA A 282 3.84 12.66 0.56
CA ALA A 282 2.98 11.58 0.08
C ALA A 282 2.54 11.81 -1.39
N ASN A 283 2.08 13.02 -1.71
CA ASN A 283 1.76 13.40 -3.09
C ASN A 283 2.99 13.32 -4.01
N ALA A 284 4.16 13.75 -3.54
CA ALA A 284 5.40 13.64 -4.30
C ALA A 284 5.78 12.17 -4.56
N ALA A 285 5.62 11.28 -3.56
CA ALA A 285 5.89 9.86 -3.71
C ALA A 285 4.93 9.20 -4.72
N GLY A 286 3.63 9.44 -4.61
CA GLY A 286 2.65 8.97 -5.58
C GLY A 286 2.89 9.51 -6.99
N ALA A 287 3.20 10.80 -7.13
CA ALA A 287 3.52 11.41 -8.42
C ALA A 287 4.80 10.81 -9.04
N ARG A 288 5.81 10.52 -8.24
CA ARG A 288 7.04 9.92 -8.73
C ARG A 288 6.82 8.44 -9.11
N ALA A 289 6.01 7.72 -8.37
CA ALA A 289 5.66 6.34 -8.67
C ALA A 289 5.08 6.21 -10.08
N VAL A 290 4.14 7.05 -10.47
CA VAL A 290 3.51 6.97 -11.79
C VAL A 290 4.43 7.30 -12.97
N THR A 291 5.62 7.87 -12.73
CA THR A 291 6.59 8.21 -13.80
C THR A 291 7.49 7.04 -14.22
N ARG A 292 7.36 5.90 -13.58
CA ARG A 292 8.19 4.70 -13.82
C ARG A 292 7.32 3.51 -14.15
N VAL A 293 7.80 2.67 -15.05
CA VAL A 293 7.17 1.37 -15.32
C VAL A 293 7.64 0.38 -14.26
N GLY A 294 6.70 -0.30 -13.63
CA GLY A 294 6.95 -1.25 -12.55
C GLY A 294 6.59 -0.71 -11.17
N PRO A 295 5.88 -1.51 -10.35
CA PRO A 295 5.23 -1.05 -9.11
C PRO A 295 6.14 -0.42 -8.05
N MET A 296 7.35 -0.95 -7.88
CA MET A 296 8.34 -0.42 -6.93
C MET A 296 9.40 0.49 -7.56
N GLU A 297 9.41 0.64 -8.89
CA GLU A 297 10.47 1.38 -9.58
C GLU A 297 10.42 2.89 -9.32
N GLY A 298 9.27 3.38 -8.89
CA GLY A 298 9.07 4.78 -8.51
C GLY A 298 9.11 5.08 -7.02
N THR A 299 9.22 4.06 -6.14
CA THR A 299 9.42 4.31 -4.70
C THR A 299 10.69 5.11 -4.46
N SER A 300 10.69 6.02 -3.48
CA SER A 300 11.61 7.15 -3.48
C SER A 300 12.25 7.41 -2.13
N THR A 301 13.53 7.74 -2.16
CA THR A 301 14.25 8.28 -1.00
C THR A 301 13.78 9.70 -0.69
N LYS A 302 14.06 10.17 0.53
CA LYS A 302 13.77 11.55 0.93
C LYS A 302 14.43 12.57 -0.01
N ALA A 303 15.67 12.35 -0.40
CA ALA A 303 16.42 13.25 -1.28
C ALA A 303 15.76 13.37 -2.68
N GLU A 304 15.25 12.27 -3.24
CA GLU A 304 14.53 12.27 -4.50
C GLU A 304 13.20 13.04 -4.42
N LEU A 305 12.48 12.89 -3.30
CA LEU A 305 11.26 13.66 -3.06
C LEU A 305 11.54 15.14 -2.83
N ASP A 306 12.59 15.49 -2.09
CA ASP A 306 13.05 16.88 -1.92
C ASP A 306 13.36 17.53 -3.27
N ALA A 307 14.03 16.82 -4.17
CA ALA A 307 14.34 17.31 -5.51
C ALA A 307 13.07 17.58 -6.34
N LEU A 308 12.08 16.69 -6.30
CA LEU A 308 10.80 16.88 -6.99
C LEU A 308 10.03 18.09 -6.42
N LEU A 309 9.97 18.21 -5.11
CA LEU A 309 9.30 19.33 -4.43
C LEU A 309 9.96 20.68 -4.78
N ALA A 310 11.29 20.73 -4.82
CA ALA A 310 12.03 21.94 -5.19
C ALA A 310 11.81 22.33 -6.67
N ALA A 311 11.76 21.36 -7.58
CA ALA A 311 11.51 21.61 -9.00
C ALA A 311 10.12 22.21 -9.25
N ASN A 312 9.10 21.74 -8.52
CA ASN A 312 7.74 22.24 -8.66
C ASN A 312 7.53 23.63 -8.02
N SER A 313 8.24 23.95 -6.94
CA SER A 313 8.18 25.28 -6.32
C SER A 313 8.69 26.39 -7.27
N LYS A 314 9.68 26.09 -8.11
CA LYS A 314 10.22 27.04 -9.10
C LYS A 314 9.23 27.33 -10.25
N LYS A 315 8.40 26.36 -10.63
CA LYS A 315 7.39 26.54 -11.71
C LYS A 315 6.22 27.43 -11.29
N HIS A 316 5.90 27.51 -10.01
CA HIS A 316 4.79 28.33 -9.48
C HIS A 316 5.24 29.74 -9.06
N GLY A 317 6.55 30.01 -8.94
CA GLY A 317 7.10 31.33 -8.62
C GLY A 317 7.46 32.19 -9.83
N SER A 318 7.27 31.68 -11.06
CA SER A 318 7.58 32.37 -12.31
C SER A 318 6.34 32.64 -13.20
N ALA A 319 5.12 32.59 -12.62
CA ALA A 319 3.86 32.92 -13.28
C ALA A 319 3.27 34.24 -12.76
#